data_247e96b2ba66212765c670f16c4e9b2c
#
_entry.id   247e96b2ba66212765c670f16c4e9b2c
#
_cell.length_a   1.000
_cell.length_b   1.000
_cell.length_c   1.000
_cell.angle_alpha   90.00
_cell.angle_beta   90.00
_cell.angle_gamma   90.00
#
_symmetry.space_group_name_H-M   'P 1'
#
loop_
_entity.id
_entity.type
_entity.pdbx_description
1 polymer ?
#
loop_
_entity_poly.entity_id
_entity_poly.type
_entity_poly.pdbx_seq_one_letter_code
_entity_poly.pdbx_strand_id
1 'polypeptide(L)'
;MRTGRALIFVSHGAGEHCGRYDELAQMLMGLGLLVFAHDHVGHGQSEGERMVVSDFHVFVRDVLQHVDIMQKDYPGLPVFLLGHSMGGAIVILTAAERPSHFSGMVLISPLVLANPESATTFKVFAAKVLNLVLPNLSLGPIDSRVLSRNKTEVELYNTDPLICRAGLKVCFGIQLLNAITRVERALPKLTLPFLLLQGSADRLCDSKGAYLLMESAKSQDKTLKIYEGAYHILHKELPEVTNSVFREINMWVSQRTGVAGTGSPP
;
A
#
# COMPACT_ATOMS: atom_id res chain seq x y z
N MET A 1 -18.52 5.78 -26.11
CA MET A 1 -17.54 5.15 -25.20
C MET A 1 -17.01 6.24 -24.27
N ARG A 2 -17.17 6.11 -22.96
CA ARG A 2 -16.53 7.03 -22.02
C ARG A 2 -15.03 6.74 -22.07
N THR A 3 -14.26 7.64 -22.65
CA THR A 3 -12.80 7.59 -22.57
C THR A 3 -12.41 7.67 -21.11
N GLY A 4 -11.62 6.73 -20.63
CA GLY A 4 -11.07 6.75 -19.27
C GLY A 4 -10.34 8.07 -19.03
N ARG A 5 -10.45 8.62 -17.82
CA ARG A 5 -9.85 9.93 -17.46
C ARG A 5 -8.42 9.80 -16.96
N ALA A 6 -8.11 8.67 -16.35
CA ALA A 6 -6.79 8.34 -15.81
C ALA A 6 -6.68 6.84 -15.58
N LEU A 7 -5.46 6.38 -15.42
CA LEU A 7 -5.12 5.03 -14.97
C LEU A 7 -4.78 5.08 -13.49
N ILE A 8 -5.16 4.07 -12.74
CA ILE A 8 -4.72 3.90 -11.36
C ILE A 8 -4.36 2.44 -11.09
N PHE A 9 -3.12 2.22 -10.65
CA PHE A 9 -2.65 0.93 -10.18
C PHE A 9 -2.89 0.78 -8.69
N VAL A 10 -3.42 -0.38 -8.26
CA VAL A 10 -3.66 -0.70 -6.84
C VAL A 10 -2.68 -1.78 -6.39
N SER A 11 -1.86 -1.46 -5.38
CA SER A 11 -0.85 -2.34 -4.81
C SER A 11 -1.27 -2.85 -3.44
N HIS A 12 -1.53 -4.15 -3.34
CA HIS A 12 -1.92 -4.78 -2.09
C HIS A 12 -0.75 -4.98 -1.11
N GLY A 13 -1.05 -5.30 0.14
CA GLY A 13 -0.08 -5.52 1.20
C GLY A 13 0.41 -6.97 1.32
N ALA A 14 1.31 -7.18 2.28
CA ALA A 14 1.90 -8.48 2.54
C ALA A 14 0.86 -9.53 2.97
N GLY A 15 0.90 -10.68 2.34
CA GLY A 15 0.05 -11.82 2.67
C GLY A 15 -1.36 -11.76 2.10
N GLU A 16 -1.80 -10.61 1.60
CA GLU A 16 -3.13 -10.46 1.00
C GLU A 16 -3.09 -10.58 -0.54
N HIS A 17 -4.12 -10.08 -1.21
CA HIS A 17 -4.25 -10.12 -2.68
C HIS A 17 -5.12 -8.97 -3.19
N CYS A 18 -5.10 -8.71 -4.49
CA CYS A 18 -5.81 -7.57 -5.08
C CYS A 18 -7.34 -7.68 -5.02
N GLY A 19 -7.91 -8.86 -4.88
CA GLY A 19 -9.37 -9.05 -4.75
C GLY A 19 -9.97 -8.36 -3.51
N ARG A 20 -9.17 -8.07 -2.52
CA ARG A 20 -9.61 -7.34 -1.32
C ARG A 20 -9.88 -5.85 -1.55
N TYR A 21 -9.61 -5.36 -2.76
CA TYR A 21 -9.78 -3.96 -3.16
C TYR A 21 -10.97 -3.74 -4.10
N ASP A 22 -11.86 -4.72 -4.26
CA ASP A 22 -12.97 -4.64 -5.22
C ASP A 22 -13.90 -3.45 -4.96
N GLU A 23 -14.28 -3.19 -3.73
CA GLU A 23 -15.16 -2.06 -3.37
C GLU A 23 -14.49 -0.71 -3.66
N LEU A 24 -13.23 -0.57 -3.31
CA LEU A 24 -12.44 0.63 -3.57
C LEU A 24 -12.27 0.83 -5.08
N ALA A 25 -11.99 -0.25 -5.81
CA ALA A 25 -11.88 -0.23 -7.27
C ALA A 25 -13.19 0.20 -7.93
N GLN A 26 -14.32 -0.30 -7.45
CA GLN A 26 -15.63 0.09 -7.97
C GLN A 26 -15.90 1.59 -7.79
N MET A 27 -15.54 2.14 -6.64
CA MET A 27 -15.66 3.58 -6.38
C MET A 27 -14.80 4.38 -7.38
N LEU A 28 -13.56 3.98 -7.58
CA LEU A 28 -12.65 4.64 -8.52
C LEU A 28 -13.12 4.50 -9.97
N MET A 29 -13.63 3.35 -10.36
CA MET A 29 -14.24 3.14 -11.69
C MET A 29 -15.46 4.03 -11.89
N GLY A 30 -16.25 4.26 -10.85
CA GLY A 30 -17.37 5.20 -10.87
C GLY A 30 -16.96 6.63 -11.17
N LEU A 31 -15.72 7.00 -10.87
CA LEU A 31 -15.13 8.31 -11.21
C LEU A 31 -14.60 8.37 -12.65
N GLY A 32 -14.65 7.28 -13.40
CA GLY A 32 -14.15 7.20 -14.77
C GLY A 32 -12.68 6.80 -14.88
N LEU A 33 -12.07 6.29 -13.81
CA LEU A 33 -10.71 5.76 -13.86
C LEU A 33 -10.69 4.32 -14.39
N LEU A 34 -9.62 3.99 -15.09
CA LEU A 34 -9.26 2.62 -15.40
C LEU A 34 -8.41 2.07 -14.25
N VAL A 35 -9.02 1.19 -13.47
CA VAL A 35 -8.36 0.59 -12.31
C VAL A 35 -7.73 -0.74 -12.72
N PHE A 36 -6.47 -0.93 -12.39
CA PHE A 36 -5.77 -2.18 -12.67
C PHE A 36 -4.89 -2.59 -11.49
N ALA A 37 -4.68 -3.87 -11.38
CA ALA A 37 -3.91 -4.47 -10.29
C ALA A 37 -3.40 -5.84 -10.71
N HIS A 38 -2.50 -6.40 -9.93
CA HIS A 38 -2.12 -7.80 -9.98
C HIS A 38 -1.79 -8.29 -8.57
N ASP A 39 -1.82 -9.58 -8.38
CA ASP A 39 -1.27 -10.20 -7.18
C ASP A 39 0.25 -10.20 -7.28
N HIS A 40 0.93 -9.64 -6.28
CA HIS A 40 2.40 -9.67 -6.24
C HIS A 40 2.91 -11.12 -6.21
N VAL A 41 4.12 -11.35 -6.74
CA VAL A 41 4.74 -12.67 -6.71
C VAL A 41 4.67 -13.28 -5.30
N GLY A 42 4.33 -14.55 -5.20
CA GLY A 42 4.16 -15.23 -3.92
C GLY A 42 2.86 -14.91 -3.18
N HIS A 43 1.93 -14.20 -3.81
CA HIS A 43 0.67 -13.76 -3.23
C HIS A 43 -0.52 -14.15 -4.11
N GLY A 44 -1.69 -14.31 -3.48
CA GLY A 44 -2.95 -14.56 -4.17
C GLY A 44 -2.86 -15.69 -5.18
N GLN A 45 -3.26 -15.41 -6.42
CA GLN A 45 -3.25 -16.36 -7.53
C GLN A 45 -1.98 -16.32 -8.37
N SER A 46 -1.04 -15.42 -8.04
CA SER A 46 0.23 -15.33 -8.75
C SER A 46 1.18 -16.47 -8.36
N GLU A 47 2.14 -16.71 -9.24
CA GLU A 47 3.17 -17.73 -9.06
C GLU A 47 4.12 -17.37 -7.91
N GLY A 48 4.95 -18.34 -7.55
CA GLY A 48 5.98 -18.21 -6.55
C GLY A 48 5.64 -18.89 -5.24
N GLU A 49 6.68 -19.16 -4.47
CA GLU A 49 6.51 -19.64 -3.10
C GLU A 49 5.82 -18.57 -2.25
N ARG A 50 4.89 -19.00 -1.40
CA ARG A 50 4.04 -18.06 -0.66
C ARG A 50 4.86 -17.17 0.26
N MET A 51 4.71 -15.85 0.08
CA MET A 51 5.42 -14.80 0.81
C MET A 51 6.94 -14.98 0.79
N VAL A 52 7.48 -15.29 -0.39
CA VAL A 52 8.91 -15.32 -0.67
C VAL A 52 9.21 -14.45 -1.88
N VAL A 53 10.20 -13.61 -1.78
CA VAL A 53 10.71 -12.79 -2.89
C VAL A 53 12.23 -12.73 -2.80
N SER A 54 12.90 -12.85 -3.93
CA SER A 54 14.36 -12.85 -3.98
C SER A 54 14.97 -11.48 -3.60
N ASP A 55 14.31 -10.41 -4.04
CA ASP A 55 14.64 -9.03 -3.69
C ASP A 55 13.36 -8.19 -3.77
N PHE A 56 13.19 -7.24 -2.87
CA PHE A 56 12.00 -6.39 -2.81
C PHE A 56 11.77 -5.63 -4.12
N HIS A 57 12.81 -5.30 -4.85
CA HIS A 57 12.73 -4.60 -6.14
C HIS A 57 11.93 -5.39 -7.20
N VAL A 58 11.81 -6.70 -7.05
CA VAL A 58 10.97 -7.52 -7.96
C VAL A 58 9.52 -7.02 -7.96
N PHE A 59 9.00 -6.63 -6.82
CA PHE A 59 7.65 -6.06 -6.74
C PHE A 59 7.54 -4.75 -7.53
N VAL A 60 8.50 -3.87 -7.41
CA VAL A 60 8.56 -2.59 -8.13
C VAL A 60 8.69 -2.80 -9.64
N ARG A 61 9.57 -3.70 -10.06
CA ARG A 61 9.76 -4.08 -11.47
C ARG A 61 8.45 -4.56 -12.10
N ASP A 62 7.71 -5.42 -11.39
CA ASP A 62 6.46 -5.97 -11.90
C ASP A 62 5.37 -4.90 -12.02
N VAL A 63 5.30 -3.96 -11.07
CA VAL A 63 4.39 -2.81 -11.16
C VAL A 63 4.74 -1.94 -12.36
N LEU A 64 6.00 -1.60 -12.54
CA LEU A 64 6.45 -0.77 -13.68
C LEU A 64 6.14 -1.44 -15.01
N GLN A 65 6.35 -2.75 -15.13
CA GLN A 65 5.99 -3.51 -16.33
C GLN A 65 4.49 -3.45 -16.62
N HIS A 66 3.66 -3.62 -15.60
CA HIS A 66 2.20 -3.57 -15.75
C HIS A 66 1.73 -2.16 -16.14
N VAL A 67 2.31 -1.14 -15.52
CA VAL A 67 2.06 0.27 -15.89
C VAL A 67 2.42 0.51 -17.34
N ASP A 68 3.56 0.04 -17.81
CA ASP A 68 4.00 0.22 -19.21
C ASP A 68 3.04 -0.45 -20.20
N ILE A 69 2.55 -1.66 -19.89
CA ILE A 69 1.55 -2.36 -20.70
C ILE A 69 0.28 -1.52 -20.80
N MET A 70 -0.23 -1.03 -19.68
CA MET A 70 -1.47 -0.26 -19.66
C MET A 70 -1.32 1.10 -20.37
N GLN A 71 -0.19 1.76 -20.23
CA GLN A 71 0.06 3.03 -20.92
C GLN A 71 0.21 2.86 -22.43
N LYS A 72 0.68 1.71 -22.89
CA LYS A 72 0.71 1.36 -24.30
C LYS A 72 -0.70 1.19 -24.89
N ASP A 73 -1.59 0.56 -24.12
CA ASP A 73 -2.98 0.32 -24.53
C ASP A 73 -3.84 1.60 -24.41
N TYR A 74 -3.51 2.48 -23.46
CA TYR A 74 -4.23 3.73 -23.18
C TYR A 74 -3.26 4.91 -23.16
N PRO A 75 -2.71 5.30 -24.33
CA PRO A 75 -1.71 6.37 -24.39
C PRO A 75 -2.29 7.73 -24.02
N GLY A 76 -1.47 8.55 -23.36
CA GLY A 76 -1.81 9.93 -23.02
C GLY A 76 -2.63 10.10 -21.74
N LEU A 77 -3.03 9.02 -21.06
CA LEU A 77 -3.73 9.12 -19.78
C LEU A 77 -2.74 9.29 -18.64
N PRO A 78 -3.05 10.19 -17.65
CA PRO A 78 -2.26 10.27 -16.44
C PRO A 78 -2.37 8.97 -15.63
N VAL A 79 -1.31 8.62 -14.91
CA VAL A 79 -1.24 7.40 -14.08
C VAL A 79 -1.09 7.77 -12.63
N PHE A 80 -2.00 7.21 -11.82
CA PHE A 80 -1.97 7.29 -10.37
C PHE A 80 -1.59 5.95 -9.77
N LEU A 81 -1.06 5.99 -8.55
CA LEU A 81 -0.74 4.80 -7.76
C LEU A 81 -1.54 4.84 -6.46
N LEU A 82 -2.01 3.67 -6.02
CA LEU A 82 -2.60 3.49 -4.70
C LEU A 82 -1.95 2.27 -4.05
N GLY A 83 -1.49 2.42 -2.82
CA GLY A 83 -0.87 1.31 -2.11
C GLY A 83 -1.22 1.27 -0.63
N HIS A 84 -1.33 0.06 -0.10
CA HIS A 84 -1.60 -0.21 1.31
C HIS A 84 -0.47 -1.04 1.92
N SER A 85 0.01 -0.62 3.10
CA SER A 85 1.01 -1.36 3.88
C SER A 85 2.30 -1.61 3.06
N MET A 86 2.72 -2.85 2.88
CA MET A 86 3.82 -3.20 1.95
C MET A 86 3.57 -2.63 0.55
N GLY A 87 2.34 -2.70 0.07
CA GLY A 87 1.95 -2.11 -1.23
C GLY A 87 2.19 -0.60 -1.29
N GLY A 88 2.09 0.10 -0.16
CA GLY A 88 2.46 1.51 -0.03
C GLY A 88 3.96 1.72 -0.23
N ALA A 89 4.80 0.89 0.37
CA ALA A 89 6.25 0.93 0.15
C ALA A 89 6.58 0.66 -1.33
N ILE A 90 5.91 -0.30 -1.95
CA ILE A 90 6.11 -0.62 -3.37
C ILE A 90 5.80 0.59 -4.25
N VAL A 91 4.67 1.27 -4.06
CA VAL A 91 4.32 2.41 -4.91
C VAL A 91 5.18 3.64 -4.63
N ILE A 92 5.63 3.85 -3.40
CA ILE A 92 6.63 4.89 -3.09
C ILE A 92 7.91 4.67 -3.89
N LEU A 93 8.44 3.46 -3.86
CA LEU A 93 9.65 3.10 -4.60
C LEU A 93 9.45 3.17 -6.12
N THR A 94 8.27 2.78 -6.59
CA THR A 94 7.88 2.89 -8.01
C THR A 94 7.89 4.35 -8.46
N ALA A 95 7.28 5.24 -7.67
CA ALA A 95 7.26 6.67 -7.98
C ALA A 95 8.66 7.29 -7.95
N ALA A 96 9.49 6.90 -6.98
CA ALA A 96 10.87 7.40 -6.87
C ALA A 96 11.76 6.93 -8.03
N GLU A 97 11.52 5.75 -8.58
CA GLU A 97 12.29 5.20 -9.71
C GLU A 97 12.00 5.93 -11.03
N ARG A 98 10.80 6.46 -11.19
CA ARG A 98 10.42 7.26 -12.38
C ARG A 98 9.91 8.63 -11.96
N PRO A 99 10.78 9.55 -11.58
CA PRO A 99 10.39 10.92 -11.23
C PRO A 99 9.58 11.57 -12.34
N SER A 100 8.54 12.30 -11.99
CA SER A 100 7.63 12.99 -12.91
C SER A 100 6.79 12.09 -13.82
N HIS A 101 6.84 10.78 -13.67
CA HIS A 101 6.05 9.85 -14.50
C HIS A 101 4.61 9.71 -14.00
N PHE A 102 4.42 9.72 -12.67
CA PHE A 102 3.12 9.52 -12.04
C PHE A 102 2.49 10.84 -11.63
N SER A 103 1.18 10.95 -11.80
CA SER A 103 0.42 12.17 -11.52
C SER A 103 0.01 12.32 -10.07
N GLY A 104 0.01 11.25 -9.31
CA GLY A 104 -0.32 11.27 -7.90
C GLY A 104 -0.34 9.89 -7.26
N MET A 105 -0.40 9.87 -5.95
CA MET A 105 -0.31 8.64 -5.16
C MET A 105 -1.22 8.72 -3.95
N VAL A 106 -1.96 7.64 -3.68
CA VAL A 106 -2.74 7.44 -2.47
C VAL A 106 -2.10 6.36 -1.62
N LEU A 107 -1.83 6.67 -0.37
CA LEU A 107 -1.17 5.76 0.57
C LEU A 107 -2.09 5.50 1.76
N ILE A 108 -2.39 4.24 2.00
CA ILE A 108 -3.20 3.78 3.14
C ILE A 108 -2.27 3.01 4.07
N SER A 109 -1.96 3.56 5.24
CA SER A 109 -1.09 2.91 6.24
C SER A 109 0.21 2.34 5.64
N PRO A 110 1.00 3.13 4.89
CA PRO A 110 2.15 2.62 4.16
C PRO A 110 3.26 2.12 5.09
N LEU A 111 4.01 1.13 4.62
CA LEU A 111 5.19 0.64 5.32
C LEU A 111 6.35 1.62 5.13
N VAL A 112 6.52 2.51 6.07
CA VAL A 112 7.64 3.48 6.12
C VAL A 112 8.52 3.21 7.34
N LEU A 113 7.89 2.94 8.48
CA LEU A 113 8.56 2.49 9.70
C LEU A 113 7.86 1.25 10.23
N ALA A 114 8.66 0.25 10.64
CA ALA A 114 8.15 -0.89 11.35
C ALA A 114 7.79 -0.52 12.80
N ASN A 115 6.95 -1.35 13.46
CA ASN A 115 6.71 -1.22 14.89
C ASN A 115 8.05 -1.27 15.64
N PRO A 116 8.38 -0.25 16.46
CA PRO A 116 9.65 -0.19 17.20
C PRO A 116 9.91 -1.41 18.09
N GLU A 117 8.86 -2.01 18.65
CA GLU A 117 8.99 -3.22 19.49
C GLU A 117 9.45 -4.44 18.66
N SER A 118 9.06 -4.51 17.39
CA SER A 118 9.41 -5.61 16.48
C SER A 118 10.73 -5.39 15.76
N ALA A 119 11.20 -4.16 15.64
CA ALA A 119 12.35 -3.76 14.85
C ALA A 119 13.49 -3.16 15.70
N THR A 120 13.73 -3.67 16.90
CA THR A 120 14.90 -3.27 17.70
C THR A 120 16.19 -3.70 16.99
N THR A 121 17.29 -2.97 17.20
CA THR A 121 18.59 -3.28 16.60
C THR A 121 19.02 -4.73 16.87
N PHE A 122 18.78 -5.23 18.07
CA PHE A 122 19.09 -6.63 18.41
C PHE A 122 18.24 -7.62 17.61
N LYS A 123 16.92 -7.40 17.53
CA LYS A 123 16.03 -8.27 16.76
C LYS A 123 16.36 -8.27 15.27
N VAL A 124 16.68 -7.11 14.71
CA VAL A 124 17.12 -6.97 13.31
C VAL A 124 18.41 -7.74 13.06
N PHE A 125 19.39 -7.62 13.94
CA PHE A 125 20.66 -8.37 13.86
C PHE A 125 20.41 -9.89 13.96
N ALA A 126 19.62 -10.32 14.93
CA ALA A 126 19.26 -11.73 15.09
C ALA A 126 18.53 -12.28 13.85
N ALA A 127 17.61 -11.50 13.26
CA ALA A 127 16.92 -11.88 12.03
C ALA A 127 17.89 -12.05 10.85
N LYS A 128 18.86 -11.15 10.69
CA LYS A 128 19.89 -11.25 9.65
C LYS A 128 20.75 -12.51 9.82
N VAL A 129 21.13 -12.85 11.04
CA VAL A 129 21.87 -14.08 11.34
C VAL A 129 21.03 -15.31 11.02
N LEU A 130 19.77 -15.33 11.46
CA LEU A 130 18.84 -16.43 11.18
C LEU A 130 18.59 -16.61 9.68
N ASN A 131 18.56 -15.52 8.91
CA ASN A 131 18.37 -15.59 7.47
C ASN A 131 19.49 -16.35 6.75
N LEU A 132 20.70 -16.29 7.29
CA LEU A 132 21.85 -17.04 6.74
C LEU A 132 21.74 -18.55 6.98
N VAL A 133 21.07 -18.95 8.07
CA VAL A 133 21.02 -20.34 8.54
C VAL A 133 19.65 -20.97 8.29
N LEU A 134 18.58 -20.27 8.61
CA LEU A 134 17.20 -20.76 8.56
C LEU A 134 16.27 -19.72 7.87
N PRO A 135 16.45 -19.45 6.58
CA PRO A 135 15.69 -18.38 5.89
C PRO A 135 14.18 -18.65 5.84
N ASN A 136 13.77 -19.90 5.87
CA ASN A 136 12.35 -20.30 5.80
C ASN A 136 11.70 -20.48 7.18
N LEU A 137 12.41 -20.18 8.27
CA LEU A 137 11.85 -20.22 9.60
C LEU A 137 10.70 -19.21 9.72
N SER A 138 9.55 -19.67 10.20
CA SER A 138 8.40 -18.78 10.47
C SER A 138 8.61 -18.04 11.78
N LEU A 139 8.41 -16.71 11.75
CA LEU A 139 8.40 -15.85 12.92
C LEU A 139 7.02 -15.81 13.61
N GLY A 140 6.10 -16.62 13.15
CA GLY A 140 4.73 -16.69 13.63
C GLY A 140 3.76 -15.83 12.82
N PRO A 141 2.45 -16.13 12.91
CA PRO A 141 1.42 -15.39 12.21
C PRO A 141 1.20 -14.01 12.83
N ILE A 142 0.70 -13.07 12.01
CA ILE A 142 0.20 -11.79 12.50
C ILE A 142 -1.10 -12.04 13.25
N ASP A 143 -1.24 -11.43 14.42
CA ASP A 143 -2.52 -11.43 15.15
C ASP A 143 -3.53 -10.59 14.35
N SER A 144 -4.52 -11.25 13.75
CA SER A 144 -5.53 -10.60 12.92
C SER A 144 -6.37 -9.56 13.69
N ARG A 145 -6.44 -9.65 15.00
CA ARG A 145 -7.18 -8.70 15.84
C ARG A 145 -6.57 -7.29 15.84
N VAL A 146 -5.30 -7.15 15.47
CA VAL A 146 -4.64 -5.83 15.36
C VAL A 146 -4.84 -5.17 14.01
N LEU A 147 -5.45 -5.85 13.04
CA LEU A 147 -5.65 -5.35 11.68
C LEU A 147 -6.78 -4.33 11.58
N SER A 148 -7.88 -4.58 12.30
CA SER A 148 -9.08 -3.76 12.25
C SER A 148 -9.87 -3.90 13.55
N ARG A 149 -10.54 -2.83 13.95
CA ARG A 149 -11.51 -2.86 15.05
C ARG A 149 -12.85 -3.49 14.63
N ASN A 150 -13.09 -3.62 13.33
CA ASN A 150 -14.28 -4.24 12.77
C ASN A 150 -14.14 -5.77 12.79
N LYS A 151 -14.84 -6.41 13.72
CA LYS A 151 -14.75 -7.87 13.93
C LYS A 151 -15.19 -8.67 12.71
N THR A 152 -16.18 -8.18 11.96
CA THR A 152 -16.64 -8.82 10.72
C THR A 152 -15.52 -8.83 9.67
N GLU A 153 -14.80 -7.73 9.54
CA GLU A 153 -13.67 -7.64 8.61
C GLU A 153 -12.50 -8.54 9.03
N VAL A 154 -12.25 -8.67 10.33
CA VAL A 154 -11.25 -9.61 10.85
C VAL A 154 -11.65 -11.06 10.50
N GLU A 155 -12.93 -11.40 10.64
CA GLU A 155 -13.42 -12.74 10.26
C GLU A 155 -13.29 -12.99 8.76
N LEU A 156 -13.63 -12.01 7.91
CA LEU A 156 -13.45 -12.12 6.45
C LEU A 156 -11.97 -12.30 6.08
N TYR A 157 -11.08 -11.63 6.78
CA TYR A 157 -9.64 -11.85 6.62
C TYR A 157 -9.25 -13.29 6.99
N ASN A 158 -9.71 -13.79 8.12
CA ASN A 158 -9.35 -15.12 8.63
C ASN A 158 -9.92 -16.26 7.77
N THR A 159 -10.98 -16.01 7.02
CA THR A 159 -11.66 -17.01 6.17
C THR A 159 -11.36 -16.87 4.69
N ASP A 160 -10.56 -15.88 4.29
CA ASP A 160 -10.19 -15.69 2.89
C ASP A 160 -9.10 -16.72 2.50
N PRO A 161 -9.39 -17.63 1.56
CA PRO A 161 -8.45 -18.70 1.17
C PRO A 161 -7.21 -18.18 0.43
N LEU A 162 -7.25 -16.98 -0.12
CA LEU A 162 -6.13 -16.37 -0.85
C LEU A 162 -5.21 -15.55 0.05
N ILE A 163 -5.54 -15.38 1.32
CA ILE A 163 -4.67 -14.74 2.30
C ILE A 163 -3.72 -15.78 2.90
N CYS A 164 -2.43 -15.47 2.88
CA CYS A 164 -1.41 -16.29 3.50
C CYS A 164 -1.32 -15.99 5.00
N ARG A 165 -1.75 -16.94 5.83
CA ARG A 165 -1.74 -16.82 7.30
C ARG A 165 -0.71 -17.71 7.99
N ALA A 166 0.15 -18.35 7.23
CA ALA A 166 1.15 -19.30 7.73
C ALA A 166 2.26 -18.65 8.57
N GLY A 167 2.29 -17.32 8.63
CA GLY A 167 3.31 -16.57 9.36
C GLY A 167 4.40 -16.00 8.45
N LEU A 168 5.06 -14.98 8.96
CA LEU A 168 6.14 -14.28 8.28
C LEU A 168 7.42 -15.13 8.32
N LYS A 169 7.97 -15.46 7.16
CA LYS A 169 9.28 -16.11 7.07
C LYS A 169 10.40 -15.11 7.31
N VAL A 170 11.49 -15.54 7.91
CA VAL A 170 12.68 -14.70 8.17
C VAL A 170 13.17 -14.02 6.90
N CYS A 171 13.29 -14.77 5.78
CA CYS A 171 13.74 -14.19 4.51
C CYS A 171 12.83 -13.08 4.00
N PHE A 172 11.52 -13.21 4.18
CA PHE A 172 10.58 -12.16 3.78
C PHE A 172 10.66 -10.95 4.72
N GLY A 173 10.81 -11.18 6.02
CA GLY A 173 11.04 -10.11 7.00
C GLY A 173 12.27 -9.26 6.68
N ILE A 174 13.36 -9.89 6.23
CA ILE A 174 14.56 -9.19 5.77
C ILE A 174 14.25 -8.30 4.55
N GLN A 175 13.45 -8.78 3.60
CA GLN A 175 13.05 -7.97 2.45
C GLN A 175 12.18 -6.78 2.85
N LEU A 176 11.31 -6.92 3.84
CA LEU A 176 10.54 -5.79 4.38
C LEU A 176 11.44 -4.76 5.06
N LEU A 177 12.45 -5.18 5.82
CA LEU A 177 13.44 -4.28 6.41
C LEU A 177 14.25 -3.54 5.33
N ASN A 178 14.65 -4.24 4.29
CA ASN A 178 15.33 -3.63 3.13
C ASN A 178 14.42 -2.60 2.45
N ALA A 179 13.13 -2.89 2.33
CA ALA A 179 12.15 -1.96 1.77
C ALA A 179 12.08 -0.68 2.60
N ILE A 180 12.01 -0.78 3.92
CA ILE A 180 11.99 0.38 4.82
C ILE A 180 13.22 1.26 4.62
N THR A 181 14.41 0.66 4.54
CA THR A 181 15.66 1.40 4.29
C THR A 181 15.63 2.10 2.93
N ARG A 182 15.15 1.42 1.89
CA ARG A 182 15.05 2.00 0.53
C ARG A 182 14.02 3.11 0.46
N VAL A 183 12.87 2.96 1.15
CA VAL A 183 11.84 3.99 1.25
C VAL A 183 12.42 5.25 1.90
N GLU A 184 13.10 5.12 3.02
CA GLU A 184 13.72 6.27 3.71
C GLU A 184 14.65 7.05 2.78
N ARG A 185 15.47 6.35 2.00
CA ARG A 185 16.35 6.99 1.00
C ARG A 185 15.59 7.63 -0.15
N ALA A 186 14.42 7.11 -0.49
CA ALA A 186 13.59 7.59 -1.60
C ALA A 186 12.77 8.83 -1.23
N LEU A 187 12.43 9.05 0.04
CA LEU A 187 11.54 10.12 0.47
C LEU A 187 11.96 11.50 -0.04
N PRO A 188 13.25 11.91 0.03
CA PRO A 188 13.67 13.21 -0.49
C PRO A 188 13.54 13.36 -2.01
N LYS A 189 13.32 12.28 -2.73
CA LYS A 189 13.14 12.27 -4.20
C LYS A 189 11.68 12.38 -4.62
N LEU A 190 10.74 12.26 -3.68
CA LEU A 190 9.31 12.31 -3.98
C LEU A 190 8.87 13.76 -4.20
N THR A 191 8.30 14.02 -5.35
CA THR A 191 7.77 15.33 -5.74
C THR A 191 6.32 15.29 -6.21
N LEU A 192 5.78 14.09 -6.47
CA LEU A 192 4.40 13.92 -6.93
C LEU A 192 3.39 14.25 -5.81
N PRO A 193 2.17 14.68 -6.18
CA PRO A 193 1.08 14.84 -5.22
C PRO A 193 0.75 13.52 -4.51
N PHE A 194 0.49 13.56 -3.21
CA PHE A 194 -0.01 12.36 -2.53
C PHE A 194 -0.99 12.66 -1.40
N LEU A 195 -1.89 11.70 -1.18
CA LEU A 195 -2.79 11.62 -0.04
C LEU A 195 -2.31 10.48 0.86
N LEU A 196 -2.10 10.77 2.13
CA LEU A 196 -1.64 9.81 3.13
C LEU A 196 -2.68 9.66 4.23
N LEU A 197 -3.17 8.44 4.41
CA LEU A 197 -4.18 8.07 5.41
C LEU A 197 -3.55 7.11 6.42
N GLN A 198 -3.64 7.43 7.70
CA GLN A 198 -2.97 6.69 8.76
C GLN A 198 -3.84 6.56 10.00
N GLY A 199 -3.89 5.37 10.59
CA GLY A 199 -4.51 5.13 11.89
C GLY A 199 -3.52 5.42 13.02
N SER A 200 -3.98 6.11 14.08
CA SER A 200 -3.12 6.45 15.21
C SER A 200 -2.78 5.24 16.09
N ALA A 201 -3.60 4.20 16.05
CA ALA A 201 -3.41 2.96 16.80
C ALA A 201 -2.92 1.78 15.94
N ASP A 202 -2.32 2.06 14.79
CA ASP A 202 -1.73 1.05 13.91
C ASP A 202 -0.52 0.41 14.59
N ARG A 203 -0.57 -0.90 14.80
CA ARG A 203 0.48 -1.69 15.46
C ARG A 203 1.41 -2.40 14.50
N LEU A 204 1.19 -2.29 13.19
CA LEU A 204 2.01 -2.91 12.16
C LEU A 204 2.91 -1.90 11.45
N CYS A 205 2.32 -0.80 10.98
CA CYS A 205 3.05 0.32 10.40
C CYS A 205 2.92 1.52 11.32
N ASP A 206 3.99 1.84 12.03
CA ASP A 206 4.00 2.90 13.05
C ASP A 206 3.55 4.24 12.46
N SER A 207 2.64 4.93 13.16
CA SER A 207 2.13 6.23 12.74
C SER A 207 3.22 7.31 12.62
N LYS A 208 4.35 7.16 13.30
CA LYS A 208 5.53 8.02 13.13
C LYS A 208 6.05 7.99 11.70
N GLY A 209 5.86 6.88 10.99
CA GLY A 209 6.21 6.76 9.58
C GLY A 209 5.42 7.74 8.70
N ALA A 210 4.16 7.99 9.00
CA ALA A 210 3.35 8.97 8.30
C ALA A 210 3.91 10.40 8.46
N TYR A 211 4.30 10.76 9.67
CA TYR A 211 4.92 12.07 9.93
C TYR A 211 6.28 12.19 9.26
N LEU A 212 7.09 11.14 9.28
CA LEU A 212 8.38 11.11 8.58
C LEU A 212 8.20 11.32 7.08
N LEU A 213 7.23 10.65 6.48
CA LEU A 213 6.90 10.80 5.06
C LEU A 213 6.49 12.24 4.74
N MET A 214 5.62 12.83 5.55
CA MET A 214 5.18 14.23 5.37
C MET A 214 6.34 15.21 5.49
N GLU A 215 7.25 15.00 6.42
CA GLU A 215 8.40 15.88 6.65
C GLU A 215 9.46 15.76 5.56
N SER A 216 9.75 14.54 5.13
CA SER A 216 10.90 14.22 4.26
C SER A 216 10.60 14.33 2.76
N ALA A 217 9.37 14.08 2.33
CA ALA A 217 8.98 14.18 0.93
C ALA A 217 9.03 15.62 0.44
N LYS A 218 9.49 15.83 -0.78
CA LYS A 218 9.61 17.15 -1.41
C LYS A 218 8.36 17.58 -2.15
N SER A 219 7.31 16.75 -2.15
CA SER A 219 6.02 17.07 -2.75
C SER A 219 5.45 18.36 -2.18
N GLN A 220 4.98 19.27 -3.03
CA GLN A 220 4.31 20.50 -2.63
C GLN A 220 2.84 20.27 -2.30
N ASP A 221 2.21 19.32 -3.01
CA ASP A 221 0.83 18.89 -2.79
C ASP A 221 0.85 17.56 -2.03
N LYS A 222 0.76 17.63 -0.73
CA LYS A 222 0.76 16.48 0.17
C LYS A 222 -0.20 16.69 1.32
N THR A 223 -1.06 15.72 1.56
CA THR A 223 -2.10 15.77 2.59
C THR A 223 -2.01 14.53 3.47
N LEU A 224 -2.00 14.75 4.79
CA LEU A 224 -2.09 13.69 5.79
C LEU A 224 -3.43 13.79 6.52
N LYS A 225 -4.11 12.64 6.65
CA LYS A 225 -5.25 12.51 7.55
C LYS A 225 -4.99 11.39 8.54
N ILE A 226 -5.05 11.70 9.82
CA ILE A 226 -4.94 10.73 10.92
C ILE A 226 -6.33 10.34 11.37
N TYR A 227 -6.57 9.02 11.47
CA TYR A 227 -7.80 8.45 12.04
C TYR A 227 -7.52 8.01 13.47
N GLU A 228 -8.00 8.79 14.43
CA GLU A 228 -7.75 8.56 15.85
C GLU A 228 -8.34 7.23 16.31
N GLY A 229 -7.51 6.41 16.96
CA GLY A 229 -7.88 5.09 17.46
C GLY A 229 -7.98 3.99 16.40
N ALA A 230 -7.90 4.32 15.11
CA ALA A 230 -8.01 3.34 14.03
C ALA A 230 -6.76 2.48 13.90
N TYR A 231 -6.96 1.24 13.48
CA TYR A 231 -5.94 0.25 13.28
C TYR A 231 -5.34 0.31 11.86
N HIS A 232 -4.83 -0.81 11.38
CA HIS A 232 -4.00 -0.87 10.18
C HIS A 232 -4.78 -0.78 8.86
N ILE A 233 -5.86 -1.56 8.73
CA ILE A 233 -6.60 -1.64 7.46
C ILE A 233 -7.74 -0.62 7.47
N LEU A 234 -7.45 0.64 7.12
CA LEU A 234 -8.39 1.75 7.20
C LEU A 234 -9.58 1.61 6.25
N HIS A 235 -9.40 0.97 5.11
CA HIS A 235 -10.45 0.73 4.12
C HIS A 235 -11.35 -0.47 4.49
N LYS A 236 -11.08 -1.12 5.61
CA LYS A 236 -11.85 -2.22 6.21
C LYS A 236 -11.89 -2.10 7.73
N GLU A 237 -12.09 -0.89 8.20
CA GLU A 237 -12.16 -0.50 9.61
C GLU A 237 -13.63 -0.38 10.05
N LEU A 238 -13.90 0.28 11.17
CA LEU A 238 -15.27 0.61 11.56
C LEU A 238 -15.94 1.47 10.48
N PRO A 239 -17.26 1.37 10.29
CA PRO A 239 -17.94 2.02 9.15
C PRO A 239 -17.66 3.51 9.01
N GLU A 240 -17.59 4.25 10.10
CA GLU A 240 -17.30 5.69 10.08
C GLU A 240 -15.91 6.00 9.54
N VAL A 241 -14.92 5.17 9.84
CA VAL A 241 -13.56 5.31 9.30
C VAL A 241 -13.52 4.90 7.83
N THR A 242 -14.04 3.73 7.51
CA THR A 242 -14.05 3.21 6.13
C THR A 242 -14.77 4.16 5.19
N ASN A 243 -15.93 4.69 5.58
CA ASN A 243 -16.67 5.65 4.78
C ASN A 243 -15.91 6.95 4.57
N SER A 244 -15.23 7.43 5.61
CA SER A 244 -14.35 8.61 5.50
C SER A 244 -13.17 8.37 4.57
N VAL A 245 -12.52 7.22 4.67
CA VAL A 245 -11.41 6.83 3.78
C VAL A 245 -11.85 6.86 2.31
N PHE A 246 -12.97 6.25 1.99
CA PHE A 246 -13.52 6.23 0.63
C PHE A 246 -13.85 7.65 0.14
N ARG A 247 -14.47 8.47 0.99
CA ARG A 247 -14.79 9.86 0.67
C ARG A 247 -13.55 10.69 0.42
N GLU A 248 -12.54 10.58 1.27
CA GLU A 248 -11.29 11.32 1.13
C GLU A 248 -10.54 10.96 -0.17
N ILE A 249 -10.49 9.66 -0.48
CA ILE A 249 -9.87 9.20 -1.73
C ILE A 249 -10.67 9.70 -2.94
N ASN A 250 -12.00 9.59 -2.89
CA ASN A 250 -12.88 10.06 -3.95
C ASN A 250 -12.64 11.55 -4.24
N MET A 251 -12.68 12.39 -3.21
CA MET A 251 -12.48 13.83 -3.34
C MET A 251 -11.09 14.17 -3.86
N TRP A 252 -10.06 13.53 -3.31
CA TRP A 252 -8.68 13.80 -3.69
C TRP A 252 -8.40 13.45 -5.17
N VAL A 253 -8.86 12.28 -5.59
CA VAL A 253 -8.72 11.80 -6.98
C VAL A 253 -9.57 12.65 -7.93
N SER A 254 -10.81 12.97 -7.57
CA SER A 254 -11.71 13.79 -8.38
C SER A 254 -11.10 15.16 -8.69
N GLN A 255 -10.52 15.81 -7.68
CA GLN A 255 -9.90 17.12 -7.83
C GLN A 255 -8.71 17.11 -8.80
N ARG A 256 -8.04 15.97 -8.95
CA ARG A 256 -6.81 15.84 -9.75
C ARG A 256 -7.02 15.18 -11.11
N THR A 257 -8.21 14.69 -11.39
CA THR A 257 -8.57 14.06 -12.65
C THR A 257 -9.56 14.88 -13.50
N GLY A 258 -9.89 16.09 -13.06
CA GLY A 258 -10.85 16.95 -13.75
C GLY A 258 -12.30 16.45 -13.69
N VAL A 259 -12.60 15.51 -12.79
CA VAL A 259 -14.00 15.16 -12.47
C VAL A 259 -14.60 16.34 -11.75
N ALA A 260 -15.67 16.95 -12.31
CA ALA A 260 -16.45 17.91 -11.58
C ALA A 260 -16.94 17.21 -10.31
N GLY A 261 -16.41 17.61 -9.18
CA GLY A 261 -16.89 17.12 -7.91
C GLY A 261 -18.41 17.30 -7.89
N THR A 262 -19.14 16.30 -7.41
CA THR A 262 -20.50 16.50 -7.01
C THR A 262 -20.44 17.48 -5.85
N GLY A 263 -20.49 18.78 -6.21
CA GLY A 263 -20.43 19.85 -5.24
C GLY A 263 -21.55 19.65 -4.24
N SER A 264 -21.23 19.70 -2.97
CA SER A 264 -22.23 19.96 -1.97
C SER A 264 -22.97 21.23 -2.39
N PRO A 265 -24.30 21.22 -2.39
CA PRO A 265 -25.04 22.45 -2.66
C PRO A 265 -24.70 23.50 -1.62
N PRO A 266 -24.85 24.78 -1.97
CA PRO A 266 -24.50 25.91 -1.11
C PRO A 266 -25.24 25.90 0.23
#